data_785b3d6522a9cab4c0561eb48e81d113
#
_entry.id   785b3d6522a9cab4c0561eb48e81d113
#
_cell.length_a   1.000
_cell.length_b   1.000
_cell.length_c   1.000
_cell.angle_alpha   90.00
_cell.angle_beta   90.00
_cell.angle_gamma   90.00
#
_symmetry.space_group_name_H-M   'P 1'
#
loop_
_entity.id
_entity.type
_entity.pdbx_description
1 polymer ?
#
loop_
_entity_poly.entity_id
_entity_poly.type
_entity_poly.pdbx_seq_one_letter_code
_entity_poly.pdbx_strand_id
1 'polypeptide(L)'
;MAAEERLNLDLQEFVSEATSVDHILKEAGYEINGFGEDVIKRTKEKVFCHIAEYLQFEGYPTEAGPDFKRANINDLILYIIGPILWDFNIELEDGNVILRREKEIISPDSKTGGYGEFVVVEKCGPGVAEYLMLIIESKPSLGEAIKHCLLAMKDMWSKNGGGKVYGFVTTGDDWRMVSYDGIIFWMTEKFTVLSTSNCRDRWMKEGSVLVDCIIAALRSGSNPIEIAKKDIGV
;
A
#
# COMPACT_ATOMS: atom_id res chain seq x y z
N MET A 1 -8.68 12.39 -20.45
CA MET A 1 -7.72 12.74 -21.52
C MET A 1 -6.31 12.99 -20.95
N ALA A 2 -6.01 14.09 -20.27
CA ALA A 2 -4.63 14.37 -19.86
C ALA A 2 -3.93 13.29 -18.99
N ALA A 3 -4.65 12.57 -18.16
CA ALA A 3 -4.06 11.55 -17.29
C ALA A 3 -3.82 10.22 -18.03
N GLU A 4 -4.74 9.80 -18.87
CA GLU A 4 -4.61 8.60 -19.70
C GLU A 4 -3.50 8.77 -20.74
N GLU A 5 -3.37 9.96 -21.33
CA GLU A 5 -2.23 10.31 -22.19
C GLU A 5 -0.88 10.20 -21.45
N ARG A 6 -0.82 10.68 -20.19
CA ARG A 6 0.38 10.57 -19.38
C ARG A 6 0.68 9.15 -18.95
N LEU A 7 -0.34 8.35 -18.64
CA LEU A 7 -0.20 6.95 -18.30
C LEU A 7 0.11 6.08 -19.51
N ASN A 8 -0.31 6.51 -20.71
CA ASN A 8 -0.29 5.71 -21.93
C ASN A 8 -1.00 4.36 -21.74
N LEU A 9 -2.19 4.40 -21.10
CA LEU A 9 -2.91 3.22 -20.65
C LEU A 9 -4.40 3.49 -20.74
N ASP A 10 -5.16 2.52 -21.28
CA ASP A 10 -6.61 2.48 -21.18
C ASP A 10 -7.00 1.94 -19.79
N LEU A 11 -7.65 2.77 -18.97
CA LEU A 11 -8.00 2.40 -17.60
C LEU A 11 -9.07 1.31 -17.55
N GLN A 12 -9.98 1.22 -18.53
CA GLN A 12 -11.02 0.18 -18.54
C GLN A 12 -10.42 -1.18 -18.88
N GLU A 13 -9.55 -1.23 -19.88
CA GLU A 13 -8.80 -2.42 -20.25
C GLU A 13 -7.93 -2.87 -19.08
N PHE A 14 -7.14 -1.97 -18.49
CA PHE A 14 -6.29 -2.26 -17.34
C PHE A 14 -7.06 -2.87 -16.14
N VAL A 15 -8.23 -2.33 -15.82
CA VAL A 15 -9.07 -2.89 -14.74
C VAL A 15 -9.60 -4.27 -15.10
N SER A 16 -9.87 -4.56 -16.38
CA SER A 16 -10.34 -5.87 -16.83
C SER A 16 -9.26 -6.94 -16.84
N GLU A 17 -7.97 -6.55 -16.91
CA GLU A 17 -6.81 -7.43 -16.89
C GLU A 17 -6.24 -7.69 -15.48
N ALA A 18 -7.00 -7.34 -14.43
CA ALA A 18 -6.59 -7.56 -13.06
C ALA A 18 -6.27 -9.04 -12.78
N THR A 19 -5.19 -9.28 -12.05
CA THR A 19 -4.68 -10.62 -11.74
C THR A 19 -4.94 -11.01 -10.28
N SER A 20 -4.70 -12.27 -9.93
CA SER A 20 -4.86 -12.71 -8.54
C SER A 20 -3.81 -12.07 -7.62
N VAL A 21 -4.15 -11.93 -6.34
CA VAL A 21 -3.19 -11.46 -5.31
C VAL A 21 -1.98 -12.39 -5.25
N ASP A 22 -2.19 -13.70 -5.33
CA ASP A 22 -1.11 -14.70 -5.29
C ASP A 22 -0.09 -14.51 -6.41
N HIS A 23 -0.53 -14.06 -7.59
CA HIS A 23 0.37 -13.76 -8.70
C HIS A 23 1.30 -12.59 -8.36
N ILE A 24 0.76 -11.48 -7.86
CA ILE A 24 1.58 -10.30 -7.48
C ILE A 24 2.50 -10.62 -6.30
N LEU A 25 2.04 -11.37 -5.30
CA LEU A 25 2.87 -11.79 -4.18
C LEU A 25 4.03 -12.68 -4.64
N LYS A 26 3.78 -13.58 -5.58
CA LYS A 26 4.81 -14.43 -6.18
C LYS A 26 5.83 -13.62 -6.98
N GLU A 27 5.36 -12.68 -7.80
CA GLU A 27 6.22 -11.76 -8.55
C GLU A 27 7.07 -10.86 -7.64
N ALA A 28 6.53 -10.50 -6.46
CA ALA A 28 7.28 -9.77 -5.44
C ALA A 28 8.35 -10.63 -4.74
N GLY A 29 8.45 -11.92 -5.06
CA GLY A 29 9.34 -12.84 -4.37
C GLY A 29 8.96 -13.03 -2.90
N TYR A 30 7.67 -12.91 -2.58
CA TYR A 30 7.16 -13.04 -1.23
C TYR A 30 7.33 -14.48 -0.73
N GLU A 31 8.46 -14.72 -0.10
CA GLU A 31 8.70 -15.92 0.69
C GLU A 31 8.40 -15.61 2.15
N ILE A 32 7.46 -16.35 2.72
CA ILE A 32 7.09 -16.27 4.15
C ILE A 32 8.33 -16.47 5.04
N ASN A 33 9.34 -17.18 4.52
CA ASN A 33 10.54 -17.61 5.23
C ASN A 33 11.49 -16.51 5.74
N GLY A 34 11.29 -15.26 5.39
CA GLY A 34 12.19 -14.17 5.83
C GLY A 34 11.59 -13.22 6.89
N PHE A 35 10.27 -13.27 7.05
CA PHE A 35 9.54 -12.64 8.14
C PHE A 35 8.88 -13.81 8.86
N GLY A 36 9.21 -14.10 10.09
CA GLY A 36 8.73 -15.32 10.76
C GLY A 36 7.22 -15.47 10.65
N GLU A 37 6.74 -16.67 10.34
CA GLU A 37 5.30 -16.96 10.24
C GLU A 37 4.55 -16.46 11.49
N ASP A 38 5.19 -16.54 12.67
CA ASP A 38 4.64 -16.06 13.93
C ASP A 38 4.46 -14.55 13.95
N VAL A 39 5.38 -13.79 13.35
CA VAL A 39 5.28 -12.33 13.25
C VAL A 39 4.13 -11.93 12.35
N ILE A 40 4.04 -12.52 11.16
CA ILE A 40 2.96 -12.25 10.21
C ILE A 40 1.61 -12.58 10.85
N LYS A 41 1.50 -13.75 11.50
CA LYS A 41 0.28 -14.16 12.19
C LYS A 41 -0.09 -13.18 13.31
N ARG A 42 0.88 -12.79 14.14
CA ARG A 42 0.68 -11.80 15.21
C ARG A 42 0.23 -10.45 14.64
N THR A 43 0.84 -10.00 13.56
CA THR A 43 0.48 -8.74 12.89
C THR A 43 -0.95 -8.81 12.34
N LYS A 44 -1.33 -9.91 11.71
CA LYS A 44 -2.71 -10.16 11.25
C LYS A 44 -3.71 -10.06 12.40
N GLU A 45 -3.42 -10.69 13.54
CA GLU A 45 -4.28 -10.60 14.74
C GLU A 45 -4.40 -9.17 15.26
N LYS A 46 -3.30 -8.42 15.32
CA LYS A 46 -3.33 -7.02 15.73
C LYS A 46 -4.19 -6.17 14.79
N VAL A 47 -4.01 -6.33 13.49
CA VAL A 47 -4.81 -5.59 12.49
C VAL A 47 -6.30 -5.91 12.66
N PHE A 48 -6.65 -7.18 12.86
CA PHE A 48 -8.04 -7.57 13.13
C PHE A 48 -8.59 -6.87 14.38
N CYS A 49 -7.85 -6.87 15.48
CA CYS A 49 -8.27 -6.20 16.72
C CYS A 49 -8.49 -4.69 16.49
N HIS A 50 -7.57 -4.03 15.78
CA HIS A 50 -7.68 -2.61 15.47
C HIS A 50 -8.88 -2.30 14.57
N ILE A 51 -9.15 -3.13 13.56
CA ILE A 51 -10.37 -3.01 12.74
C ILE A 51 -11.62 -3.16 13.61
N ALA A 52 -11.66 -4.16 14.49
CA ALA A 52 -12.79 -4.39 15.36
C ALA A 52 -13.03 -3.21 16.33
N GLU A 53 -11.96 -2.65 16.89
CA GLU A 53 -12.01 -1.45 17.72
C GLU A 53 -12.57 -0.26 16.93
N TYR A 54 -12.05 0.00 15.72
CA TYR A 54 -12.52 1.06 14.85
C TYR A 54 -14.02 0.93 14.57
N LEU A 55 -14.47 -0.25 14.16
CA LEU A 55 -15.88 -0.52 13.85
C LEU A 55 -16.80 -0.34 15.06
N GLN A 56 -16.28 -0.53 16.27
CA GLN A 56 -17.05 -0.32 17.51
C GLN A 56 -17.28 1.17 17.79
N PHE A 57 -16.35 2.05 17.42
CA PHE A 57 -16.45 3.50 17.66
C PHE A 57 -17.16 4.23 16.52
N GLU A 58 -16.77 3.96 15.29
CA GLU A 58 -17.21 4.69 14.10
C GLU A 58 -18.37 4.01 13.37
N GLY A 59 -18.61 2.73 13.67
CA GLY A 59 -19.56 1.92 12.93
C GLY A 59 -18.98 1.37 11.62
N TYR A 60 -19.80 0.61 10.92
CA TYR A 60 -19.40 0.00 9.66
C TYR A 60 -19.42 1.04 8.53
N PRO A 61 -18.34 1.17 7.73
CA PRO A 61 -18.33 2.06 6.59
C PRO A 61 -19.29 1.56 5.51
N THR A 62 -20.43 2.23 5.36
CA THR A 62 -21.36 1.96 4.28
C THR A 62 -21.45 3.17 3.38
N GLU A 63 -21.33 2.96 2.07
CA GLU A 63 -21.55 4.01 1.07
C GLU A 63 -22.94 4.65 1.21
N ALA A 64 -23.90 3.92 1.79
CA ALA A 64 -25.24 4.40 2.09
C ALA A 64 -25.34 5.23 3.38
N GLY A 65 -24.30 5.28 4.20
CA GLY A 65 -24.28 6.08 5.43
C GLY A 65 -24.03 7.54 5.13
N PRO A 66 -25.01 8.46 5.37
CA PRO A 66 -24.83 9.90 5.07
C PRO A 66 -23.70 10.55 5.88
N ASP A 67 -23.29 9.92 6.97
CA ASP A 67 -22.26 10.41 7.87
C ASP A 67 -20.89 9.82 7.59
N PHE A 68 -20.79 8.78 6.72
CA PHE A 68 -19.52 8.17 6.38
C PHE A 68 -18.76 9.02 5.36
N LYS A 69 -17.72 9.66 5.83
CA LYS A 69 -16.92 10.62 5.07
C LYS A 69 -15.54 10.04 4.74
N ARG A 70 -14.83 10.67 3.83
CA ARG A 70 -13.44 10.36 3.50
C ARG A 70 -12.53 10.30 4.75
N ALA A 71 -12.79 11.13 5.76
CA ALA A 71 -12.06 11.11 7.02
C ALA A 71 -12.14 9.74 7.71
N ASN A 72 -13.34 9.14 7.75
CA ASN A 72 -13.54 7.82 8.35
C ASN A 72 -12.77 6.73 7.60
N ILE A 73 -12.72 6.78 6.25
CA ILE A 73 -11.90 5.86 5.45
C ILE A 73 -10.43 6.04 5.81
N ASN A 74 -9.96 7.27 5.93
CA ASN A 74 -8.56 7.56 6.24
C ASN A 74 -8.18 7.10 7.65
N ASP A 75 -9.05 7.24 8.61
CA ASP A 75 -8.81 6.77 9.97
C ASP A 75 -8.80 5.23 10.01
N LEU A 76 -9.71 4.56 9.31
CA LEU A 76 -9.67 3.10 9.16
C LEU A 76 -8.34 2.62 8.53
N ILE A 77 -7.85 3.30 7.50
CA ILE A 77 -6.55 2.98 6.90
C ILE A 77 -5.43 3.09 7.95
N LEU A 78 -5.45 4.10 8.82
CA LEU A 78 -4.46 4.22 9.91
C LEU A 78 -4.55 3.08 10.91
N TYR A 79 -5.76 2.64 11.26
CA TYR A 79 -5.96 1.47 12.14
C TYR A 79 -5.44 0.17 11.53
N ILE A 80 -5.45 0.08 10.20
CA ILE A 80 -4.92 -1.08 9.47
C ILE A 80 -3.40 -1.01 9.33
N ILE A 81 -2.87 0.12 8.83
CA ILE A 81 -1.44 0.21 8.46
C ILE A 81 -0.53 0.41 9.67
N GLY A 82 -1.02 1.06 10.73
CA GLY A 82 -0.24 1.36 11.92
C GLY A 82 0.40 0.13 12.57
N PRO A 83 -0.36 -0.92 12.92
CA PRO A 83 0.20 -2.16 13.47
C PRO A 83 1.18 -2.86 12.53
N ILE A 84 0.95 -2.79 11.21
CA ILE A 84 1.84 -3.40 10.22
C ILE A 84 3.19 -2.69 10.22
N LEU A 85 3.20 -1.35 10.14
CA LEU A 85 4.43 -0.58 10.14
C LEU A 85 5.18 -0.70 11.47
N TRP A 86 4.45 -0.78 12.58
CA TRP A 86 5.04 -0.98 13.90
C TRP A 86 5.80 -2.31 13.98
N ASP A 87 5.14 -3.42 13.63
CA ASP A 87 5.78 -4.74 13.67
C ASP A 87 6.90 -4.84 12.62
N PHE A 88 6.72 -4.26 11.44
CA PHE A 88 7.75 -4.22 10.40
C PHE A 88 9.02 -3.50 10.87
N ASN A 89 8.90 -2.36 11.53
CA ASN A 89 10.04 -1.61 12.07
C ASN A 89 10.75 -2.36 13.22
N ILE A 90 10.01 -3.12 14.03
CA ILE A 90 10.62 -3.93 15.10
C ILE A 90 11.48 -5.05 14.51
N GLU A 91 10.99 -5.73 13.48
CA GLU A 91 11.70 -6.86 12.88
C GLU A 91 12.94 -6.43 12.06
N LEU A 92 12.99 -5.18 11.62
CA LEU A 92 14.14 -4.61 10.90
C LEU A 92 15.16 -3.93 11.84
N GLU A 93 15.40 -4.36 13.03
CA GLU A 93 16.34 -3.84 14.04
C GLU A 93 16.71 -2.32 13.96
N ASP A 94 16.80 -1.75 12.76
CA ASP A 94 17.04 -0.33 12.43
C ASP A 94 15.84 0.34 11.70
N GLY A 95 14.62 -0.12 11.93
CA GLY A 95 13.42 0.26 11.20
C GLY A 95 13.19 1.77 11.10
N ASN A 96 13.50 2.31 9.92
CA ASN A 96 13.35 3.73 9.58
C ASN A 96 12.14 3.99 8.67
N VAL A 97 11.17 3.07 8.66
CA VAL A 97 9.98 3.19 7.84
C VAL A 97 8.93 4.03 8.56
N ILE A 98 8.47 5.08 7.91
CA ILE A 98 7.49 6.02 8.48
C ILE A 98 6.35 6.29 7.50
N LEU A 99 5.19 6.62 8.06
CA LEU A 99 4.02 7.06 7.32
C LEU A 99 3.99 8.59 7.19
N ARG A 100 3.78 9.08 5.97
CA ARG A 100 3.48 10.46 5.66
C ARG A 100 2.04 10.59 5.17
N ARG A 101 1.29 11.53 5.73
CA ARG A 101 -0.06 11.88 5.26
C ARG A 101 0.03 13.08 4.33
N GLU A 102 -0.80 13.09 3.29
CA GLU A 102 -0.88 14.20 2.33
C GLU A 102 0.51 14.66 1.83
N LYS A 103 1.38 13.68 1.55
CA LYS A 103 2.73 13.96 1.08
C LYS A 103 2.71 14.43 -0.36
N GLU A 104 3.29 15.59 -0.61
CA GLU A 104 3.51 16.07 -1.97
C GLU A 104 4.52 15.18 -2.69
N ILE A 105 4.14 14.68 -3.86
CA ILE A 105 4.98 13.91 -4.76
C ILE A 105 5.10 14.73 -6.04
N ILE A 106 6.26 15.35 -6.24
CA ILE A 106 6.54 16.19 -7.39
C ILE A 106 7.42 15.38 -8.34
N SER A 107 7.08 15.38 -9.64
CA SER A 107 7.93 14.79 -10.67
C SER A 107 9.27 15.53 -10.77
N PRO A 108 10.37 14.86 -11.17
CA PRO A 108 11.69 15.49 -11.27
C PRO A 108 11.74 16.71 -12.21
N ASP A 109 10.85 16.76 -13.22
CA ASP A 109 10.74 17.89 -14.15
C ASP A 109 9.84 19.02 -13.61
N SER A 110 9.31 18.88 -12.39
CA SER A 110 8.41 19.83 -11.71
C SER A 110 7.16 20.22 -12.51
N LYS A 111 6.83 19.48 -13.59
CA LYS A 111 5.65 19.77 -14.43
C LYS A 111 4.39 19.09 -13.96
N THR A 112 4.57 18.06 -13.18
CA THR A 112 3.46 17.24 -12.66
C THR A 112 3.75 16.91 -11.21
N GLY A 113 2.70 16.69 -10.46
CA GLY A 113 2.77 16.31 -9.06
C GLY A 113 1.37 16.22 -8.49
N GLY A 114 1.28 15.69 -7.31
CA GLY A 114 0.03 15.56 -6.56
C GLY A 114 0.36 15.23 -5.11
N TYR A 115 -0.70 15.13 -4.32
CA TYR A 115 -0.58 14.70 -2.93
C TYR A 115 -0.95 13.23 -2.85
N GLY A 116 -0.01 12.39 -2.40
CA GLY A 116 -0.29 11.04 -1.96
C GLY A 116 -1.00 11.08 -0.61
N GLU A 117 -2.15 10.44 -0.50
CA GLU A 117 -2.96 10.49 0.71
C GLU A 117 -2.24 9.85 1.90
N PHE A 118 -1.67 8.67 1.67
CA PHE A 118 -0.75 8.01 2.59
C PHE A 118 0.46 7.52 1.80
N VAL A 119 1.65 7.92 2.21
CA VAL A 119 2.90 7.49 1.58
C VAL A 119 3.81 6.91 2.65
N VAL A 120 4.22 5.67 2.47
CA VAL A 120 5.22 5.04 3.32
C VAL A 120 6.59 5.28 2.72
N VAL A 121 7.48 5.77 3.55
CA VAL A 121 8.84 6.15 3.16
C VAL A 121 9.86 5.52 4.08
N GLU A 122 11.02 5.18 3.53
CA GLU A 122 12.21 4.81 4.29
C GLU A 122 13.11 6.04 4.46
N LYS A 123 13.59 6.28 5.67
CA LYS A 123 14.57 7.32 5.97
C LYS A 123 15.98 6.78 5.76
N CYS A 124 16.67 7.23 4.74
CA CYS A 124 18.03 6.80 4.41
C CYS A 124 19.12 7.50 5.22
N GLY A 125 18.81 8.16 6.33
CA GLY A 125 19.74 8.84 7.21
C GLY A 125 19.55 10.37 7.32
N PRO A 126 20.29 11.06 8.18
CA PRO A 126 20.17 12.51 8.38
C PRO A 126 20.53 13.27 7.10
N GLY A 127 19.63 14.09 6.59
CA GLY A 127 19.85 14.91 5.40
C GLY A 127 19.80 14.18 4.06
N VAL A 128 19.49 12.88 4.06
CA VAL A 128 19.28 12.07 2.86
C VAL A 128 17.80 12.12 2.44
N ALA A 129 17.55 12.09 1.14
CA ALA A 129 16.20 12.06 0.61
C ALA A 129 15.47 10.78 1.06
N GLU A 130 14.19 10.91 1.41
CA GLU A 130 13.31 9.77 1.72
C GLU A 130 13.10 8.90 0.48
N TYR A 131 13.24 7.59 0.62
CA TYR A 131 12.88 6.63 -0.40
C TYR A 131 11.39 6.29 -0.30
N LEU A 132 10.65 6.41 -1.39
CA LEU A 132 9.21 6.20 -1.43
C LEU A 132 8.92 4.71 -1.67
N MET A 133 8.38 4.00 -0.67
CA MET A 133 8.16 2.56 -0.73
C MET A 133 6.80 2.20 -1.32
N LEU A 134 5.74 2.76 -0.76
CA LEU A 134 4.37 2.53 -1.23
C LEU A 134 3.47 3.74 -1.01
N ILE A 135 2.38 3.79 -1.76
CA ILE A 135 1.32 4.79 -1.63
C ILE A 135 -0.03 4.09 -1.41
N ILE A 136 -0.89 4.70 -0.62
CA ILE A 136 -2.29 4.27 -0.48
C ILE A 136 -3.18 5.45 -0.84
N GLU A 137 -4.04 5.24 -1.83
CA GLU A 137 -5.04 6.20 -2.29
C GLU A 137 -6.43 5.74 -1.89
N SER A 138 -7.13 6.56 -1.14
CA SER A 138 -8.51 6.32 -0.74
C SER A 138 -9.46 7.27 -1.45
N LYS A 139 -10.53 6.74 -2.01
CA LYS A 139 -11.60 7.51 -2.65
C LYS A 139 -12.93 6.79 -2.45
N PRO A 140 -14.04 7.51 -2.53
CA PRO A 140 -15.36 6.86 -2.56
C PRO A 140 -15.54 5.89 -3.73
N SER A 141 -14.76 6.06 -4.80
CA SER A 141 -14.77 5.22 -6.00
C SER A 141 -13.39 4.67 -6.28
N LEU A 142 -13.26 3.35 -6.45
CA LEU A 142 -11.99 2.71 -6.82
C LEU A 142 -11.44 3.23 -8.15
N GLY A 143 -12.28 3.58 -9.12
CA GLY A 143 -11.83 4.09 -10.42
C GLY A 143 -11.06 5.42 -10.31
N GLU A 144 -11.52 6.34 -9.45
CA GLU A 144 -10.78 7.57 -9.18
C GLU A 144 -9.49 7.32 -8.41
N ALA A 145 -9.53 6.42 -7.41
CA ALA A 145 -8.36 6.04 -6.65
C ALA A 145 -7.27 5.41 -7.54
N ILE A 146 -7.63 4.52 -8.46
CA ILE A 146 -6.71 3.88 -9.41
C ILE A 146 -5.96 4.94 -10.22
N LYS A 147 -6.68 5.87 -10.85
CA LYS A 147 -6.07 6.91 -11.68
C LYS A 147 -5.04 7.75 -10.91
N HIS A 148 -5.40 8.19 -9.70
CA HIS A 148 -4.49 8.97 -8.85
C HIS A 148 -3.27 8.15 -8.41
N CYS A 149 -3.49 6.90 -8.01
CA CYS A 149 -2.45 5.99 -7.60
C CYS A 149 -1.42 5.74 -8.71
N LEU A 150 -1.88 5.41 -9.93
CA LEU A 150 -0.98 5.15 -11.07
C LEU A 150 -0.12 6.36 -11.42
N LEU A 151 -0.68 7.58 -11.39
CA LEU A 151 0.09 8.80 -11.63
C LEU A 151 1.14 9.03 -10.55
N ALA A 152 0.75 8.90 -9.28
CA ALA A 152 1.66 9.04 -8.16
C ALA A 152 2.77 7.99 -8.18
N MET A 153 2.48 6.75 -8.56
CA MET A 153 3.49 5.67 -8.68
C MET A 153 4.52 5.98 -9.78
N LYS A 154 4.13 6.57 -10.91
CA LYS A 154 5.11 7.04 -11.91
C LYS A 154 6.04 8.11 -11.35
N ASP A 155 5.49 9.06 -10.60
CA ASP A 155 6.29 10.12 -9.97
C ASP A 155 7.20 9.55 -8.87
N MET A 156 6.70 8.59 -8.06
CA MET A 156 7.50 7.87 -7.07
C MET A 156 8.67 7.13 -7.72
N TRP A 157 8.40 6.35 -8.76
CA TRP A 157 9.42 5.60 -9.50
C TRP A 157 10.52 6.52 -10.03
N SER A 158 10.12 7.61 -10.66
CA SER A 158 11.03 8.62 -11.19
C SER A 158 11.86 9.27 -10.10
N LYS A 159 11.25 9.61 -8.95
CA LYS A 159 11.92 10.24 -7.80
C LYS A 159 12.89 9.31 -7.11
N ASN A 160 12.57 8.02 -7.06
CA ASN A 160 13.46 7.00 -6.51
C ASN A 160 14.66 6.68 -7.42
N GLY A 161 14.65 7.14 -8.66
CA GLY A 161 15.68 6.79 -9.65
C GLY A 161 15.52 5.39 -10.22
N GLY A 162 14.33 4.81 -10.14
CA GLY A 162 13.99 3.46 -10.59
C GLY A 162 13.57 2.54 -9.44
N GLY A 163 13.61 1.24 -9.72
CA GLY A 163 13.16 0.21 -8.78
C GLY A 163 11.67 -0.09 -8.92
N LYS A 164 11.18 -1.07 -8.17
CA LYS A 164 9.76 -1.44 -8.16
C LYS A 164 9.04 -0.63 -7.08
N VAL A 165 7.93 0.00 -7.42
CA VAL A 165 7.09 0.75 -6.49
C VAL A 165 5.71 0.09 -6.38
N TYR A 166 5.08 0.26 -5.23
CA TYR A 166 3.78 -0.33 -4.95
C TYR A 166 2.75 0.73 -4.60
N GLY A 167 1.51 0.44 -4.95
CA GLY A 167 0.36 1.25 -4.62
C GLY A 167 -0.80 0.42 -4.13
N PHE A 168 -1.62 1.01 -3.30
CA PHE A 168 -2.89 0.44 -2.87
C PHE A 168 -4.00 1.44 -3.15
N VAL A 169 -5.12 0.94 -3.62
CA VAL A 169 -6.33 1.73 -3.80
C VAL A 169 -7.46 1.13 -2.99
N THR A 170 -8.22 1.98 -2.31
CA THR A 170 -9.23 1.50 -1.39
C THR A 170 -10.43 2.44 -1.28
N THR A 171 -11.58 1.85 -0.97
CA THR A 171 -12.79 2.54 -0.47
C THR A 171 -12.95 2.38 1.04
N GLY A 172 -11.93 1.81 1.72
CA GLY A 172 -11.95 1.41 3.12
C GLY A 172 -12.28 -0.07 3.28
N ASP A 173 -13.29 -0.55 2.62
CA ASP A 173 -13.78 -1.93 2.63
C ASP A 173 -13.07 -2.78 1.56
N ASP A 174 -13.09 -2.31 0.34
CA ASP A 174 -12.49 -2.96 -0.82
C ASP A 174 -11.10 -2.41 -1.13
N TRP A 175 -10.19 -3.32 -1.47
CA TRP A 175 -8.79 -3.01 -1.73
C TRP A 175 -8.31 -3.64 -3.04
N ARG A 176 -7.35 -2.99 -3.68
CA ARG A 176 -6.52 -3.54 -4.75
C ARG A 176 -5.07 -3.14 -4.53
N MET A 177 -4.16 -4.05 -4.81
CA MET A 177 -2.72 -3.76 -4.85
C MET A 177 -2.30 -3.50 -6.29
N VAL A 178 -1.40 -2.54 -6.47
CA VAL A 178 -0.79 -2.20 -7.77
C VAL A 178 0.73 -2.26 -7.62
N SER A 179 1.42 -2.76 -8.62
CA SER A 179 2.88 -2.67 -8.72
C SER A 179 3.28 -2.02 -10.05
N TYR A 180 4.44 -1.34 -10.05
CA TYR A 180 5.00 -0.67 -11.22
C TYR A 180 6.54 -0.81 -11.21
N ASP A 181 7.11 -1.28 -12.30
CA ASP A 181 8.55 -1.49 -12.47
C ASP A 181 9.23 -0.43 -13.36
N GLY A 182 8.50 0.57 -13.79
CA GLY A 182 8.93 1.60 -14.72
C GLY A 182 8.44 1.37 -16.15
N ILE A 183 7.94 0.19 -16.46
CA ILE A 183 7.47 -0.21 -17.81
C ILE A 183 6.00 -0.61 -17.74
N ILE A 184 5.65 -1.55 -16.86
CA ILE A 184 4.34 -2.18 -16.80
C ILE A 184 3.73 -1.98 -15.41
N PHE A 185 2.43 -1.68 -15.39
CA PHE A 185 1.60 -1.75 -14.21
C PHE A 185 0.94 -3.11 -14.12
N TRP A 186 0.93 -3.69 -12.90
CA TRP A 186 0.14 -4.85 -12.56
C TRP A 186 -0.83 -4.49 -11.43
N MET A 187 -2.06 -4.99 -11.50
CA MET A 187 -3.07 -4.75 -10.48
C MET A 187 -3.78 -6.04 -10.09
N THR A 188 -4.07 -6.19 -8.80
CA THR A 188 -4.85 -7.34 -8.32
C THR A 188 -6.32 -7.19 -8.63
N GLU A 189 -7.02 -8.32 -8.69
CA GLU A 189 -8.45 -8.34 -8.47
C GLU A 189 -8.79 -7.64 -7.13
N LYS A 190 -10.04 -7.22 -7.02
CA LYS A 190 -10.55 -6.61 -5.81
C LYS A 190 -10.66 -7.68 -4.71
N PHE A 191 -10.19 -7.35 -3.51
CA PHE A 191 -10.41 -8.16 -2.32
C PHE A 191 -11.00 -7.31 -1.20
N THR A 192 -11.89 -7.92 -0.41
CA THR A 192 -12.63 -7.24 0.65
C THR A 192 -11.96 -7.50 1.99
N VAL A 193 -11.66 -6.43 2.71
CA VAL A 193 -10.98 -6.48 4.02
C VAL A 193 -11.96 -6.47 5.18
N LEU A 194 -13.07 -5.75 5.05
CA LEU A 194 -14.10 -5.73 6.06
C LEU A 194 -15.15 -6.81 5.79
N SER A 195 -15.43 -7.63 6.78
CA SER A 195 -16.53 -8.59 6.75
C SER A 195 -17.69 -8.08 7.58
N THR A 196 -18.89 -8.13 7.04
CA THR A 196 -20.12 -7.73 7.73
C THR A 196 -20.38 -8.49 9.04
N SER A 197 -19.70 -9.61 9.25
CA SER A 197 -19.92 -10.48 10.42
C SER A 197 -18.92 -10.25 11.56
N ASN A 198 -17.93 -9.36 11.43
CA ASN A 198 -16.83 -9.18 12.40
C ASN A 198 -16.27 -10.51 12.95
N CYS A 199 -16.23 -11.54 12.08
CA CYS A 199 -15.82 -12.89 12.42
C CYS A 199 -14.31 -13.01 12.18
N ARG A 200 -13.55 -13.19 13.27
CA ARG A 200 -12.11 -13.33 13.24
C ARG A 200 -11.63 -14.43 12.28
N ASP A 201 -12.20 -15.59 12.35
CA ASP A 201 -11.76 -16.74 11.54
C ASP A 201 -11.98 -16.51 10.05
N ARG A 202 -13.07 -15.82 9.69
CA ARG A 202 -13.34 -15.41 8.32
C ARG A 202 -12.35 -14.35 7.87
N TRP A 203 -12.08 -13.34 8.72
CA TRP A 203 -11.13 -12.30 8.39
C TRP A 203 -9.72 -12.86 8.21
N MET A 204 -9.27 -13.74 9.09
CA MET A 204 -7.97 -14.42 8.98
C MET A 204 -7.83 -15.20 7.68
N LYS A 205 -8.93 -15.73 7.14
CA LYS A 205 -8.94 -16.48 5.88
C LYS A 205 -9.01 -15.61 4.63
N GLU A 206 -9.81 -14.54 4.66
CA GLU A 206 -10.20 -13.76 3.48
C GLU A 206 -9.56 -12.35 3.47
N GLY A 207 -9.69 -11.60 4.56
CA GLY A 207 -9.25 -10.20 4.65
C GLY A 207 -7.78 -10.01 5.01
N SER A 208 -7.19 -10.98 5.72
CA SER A 208 -5.82 -10.86 6.24
C SER A 208 -4.75 -10.84 5.15
N VAL A 209 -5.08 -11.20 3.92
CA VAL A 209 -4.20 -11.11 2.75
C VAL A 209 -3.68 -9.68 2.51
N LEU A 210 -4.41 -8.65 2.96
CA LEU A 210 -3.93 -7.27 2.92
C LEU A 210 -2.61 -7.09 3.68
N VAL A 211 -2.45 -7.76 4.82
CA VAL A 211 -1.22 -7.71 5.62
C VAL A 211 -0.06 -8.30 4.83
N ASP A 212 -0.27 -9.45 4.15
CA ASP A 212 0.73 -10.08 3.30
C ASP A 212 1.15 -9.14 2.16
N CYS A 213 0.18 -8.49 1.50
CA CYS A 213 0.41 -7.55 0.42
C CYS A 213 1.25 -6.34 0.88
N ILE A 214 0.91 -5.74 2.02
CA ILE A 214 1.63 -4.57 2.53
C ILE A 214 3.05 -4.96 2.96
N ILE A 215 3.23 -6.10 3.67
CA ILE A 215 4.57 -6.58 4.05
C ILE A 215 5.40 -6.90 2.80
N ALA A 216 4.83 -7.54 1.79
CA ALA A 216 5.53 -7.82 0.53
C ALA A 216 5.98 -6.53 -0.16
N ALA A 217 5.10 -5.51 -0.22
CA ALA A 217 5.42 -4.20 -0.77
C ALA A 217 6.55 -3.50 0.00
N LEU A 218 6.50 -3.54 1.33
CA LEU A 218 7.54 -2.94 2.18
C LEU A 218 8.89 -3.62 2.01
N ARG A 219 8.93 -4.95 1.92
CA ARG A 219 10.17 -5.71 1.71
C ARG A 219 10.76 -5.51 0.33
N SER A 220 9.92 -5.53 -0.70
CA SER A 220 10.35 -5.38 -2.10
C SER A 220 10.67 -3.93 -2.47
N GLY A 221 10.14 -2.97 -1.75
CA GLY A 221 10.35 -1.54 -1.95
C GLY A 221 11.58 -0.99 -1.24
N SER A 222 12.34 -1.80 -0.50
CA SER A 222 13.57 -1.36 0.18
C SER A 222 14.61 -0.86 -0.83
N ASN A 223 15.34 0.18 -0.43
CA ASN A 223 16.29 0.87 -1.30
C ASN A 223 17.37 -0.08 -1.84
N PRO A 224 17.46 -0.29 -3.18
CA PRO A 224 18.46 -1.20 -3.77
C PRO A 224 19.91 -0.82 -3.44
N ILE A 225 20.18 0.43 -3.10
CA ILE A 225 21.52 0.92 -2.76
C ILE A 225 21.95 0.42 -1.36
N GLU A 226 21.05 0.27 -0.42
CA GLU A 226 21.38 -0.28 0.91
C GLU A 226 21.51 -1.80 0.91
N ILE A 227 20.72 -2.49 0.10
CA ILE A 227 20.85 -3.94 -0.11
C ILE A 227 22.26 -4.25 -0.64
N ALA A 228 22.71 -3.52 -1.64
CA ALA A 228 24.05 -3.69 -2.21
C ALA A 228 25.20 -3.37 -1.21
N LYS A 229 24.99 -2.52 -0.22
CA LYS A 229 25.98 -2.23 0.83
C LYS A 229 26.02 -3.33 1.92
N LYS A 230 24.90 -3.92 2.27
CA LYS A 230 24.85 -5.07 3.20
C LYS A 230 25.50 -6.32 2.60
N ASP A 231 25.37 -6.53 1.29
CA ASP A 231 25.96 -7.68 0.58
C ASP A 231 27.48 -7.53 0.36
N ILE A 232 28.03 -6.31 0.44
CA ILE A 232 29.46 -6.04 0.23
C ILE A 232 30.25 -6.02 1.57
N GLY A 233 29.59 -6.08 2.71
CA GLY A 233 30.24 -6.25 4.03
C GLY A 233 31.15 -5.09 4.43
N VAL A 234 30.79 -3.83 4.13
CA VAL A 234 31.51 -2.61 4.55
C VAL A 234 30.73 -1.88 5.62
#